data_0a020507507b92337f59ead4999f6dff
#
_entry.id   0a020507507b92337f59ead4999f6dff
#
_cell.length_a   1.000
_cell.length_b   1.000
_cell.length_c   1.000
_cell.angle_alpha   90.00
_cell.angle_beta   90.00
_cell.angle_gamma   90.00
#
_symmetry.space_group_name_H-M   'P 1'
#
loop_
_entity.id
_entity.type
_entity.pdbx_description
1 polymer ?
#
loop_
_entity_poly.entity_id
_entity_poly.type
_entity_poly.pdbx_seq_one_letter_code
_entity_poly.pdbx_strand_id
1 'polypeptide(L)'
;VKTVIFSHPWDGSFNKAILDKVVENLEKTKEKYTIIDLNKDGFNPVMTEKDLELYSQGKSADPLVLKYQEILKNTDELILIFPIWWMSMPAILKGFFDKVMLRGFAYESGKYGIKGLLPIKSAKMITTAEAPKFLLNIM
;
A
#
# COMPACT_ATOMS: atom_id res chain seq x y z
N VAL A 1 -1.22 10.62 -11.48
CA VAL A 1 -1.66 9.22 -11.58
C VAL A 1 -2.15 8.74 -10.21
N LYS A 2 -3.25 7.99 -10.18
CA LYS A 2 -3.74 7.34 -8.96
C LYS A 2 -3.18 5.93 -8.87
N THR A 3 -2.75 5.51 -7.68
CA THR A 3 -2.34 4.12 -7.44
C THR A 3 -3.28 3.49 -6.42
N VAL A 4 -3.88 2.37 -6.81
CA VAL A 4 -4.74 1.55 -5.95
C VAL A 4 -3.92 0.38 -5.43
N ILE A 5 -3.73 0.28 -4.12
CA ILE A 5 -3.12 -0.88 -3.47
C ILE A 5 -4.24 -1.74 -2.90
N PHE A 6 -4.36 -2.94 -3.41
CA PHE A 6 -5.36 -3.91 -3.00
C PHE A 6 -4.74 -5.07 -2.22
N SER A 7 -5.37 -5.43 -1.12
CA SER A 7 -4.87 -6.44 -0.20
C SER A 7 -5.99 -7.35 0.28
N HIS A 8 -6.43 -8.27 -0.58
CA HIS A 8 -7.34 -9.36 -0.22
C HIS A 8 -7.12 -10.56 -1.15
N PRO A 9 -6.96 -11.79 -0.62
CA PRO A 9 -6.61 -12.96 -1.42
C PRO A 9 -7.80 -13.57 -2.20
N TRP A 10 -9.05 -13.23 -1.86
CA TRP A 10 -10.22 -13.87 -2.41
C TRP A 10 -11.03 -12.94 -3.32
N ASP A 11 -11.20 -13.34 -4.59
CA ASP A 11 -11.95 -12.58 -5.58
C ASP A 11 -13.45 -12.49 -5.29
N GLY A 12 -14.02 -13.40 -4.50
CA GLY A 12 -15.42 -13.34 -4.04
C GLY A 12 -15.65 -12.42 -2.84
N SER A 13 -14.66 -11.66 -2.40
CA SER A 13 -14.75 -10.80 -1.22
C SER A 13 -15.49 -9.49 -1.47
N PHE A 14 -16.05 -8.91 -0.41
CA PHE A 14 -16.60 -7.55 -0.47
C PHE A 14 -15.53 -6.51 -0.81
N ASN A 15 -14.27 -6.71 -0.37
CA ASN A 15 -13.16 -5.85 -0.76
C ASN A 15 -12.91 -5.87 -2.27
N LYS A 16 -13.07 -7.03 -2.92
CA LYS A 16 -12.96 -7.12 -4.39
C LYS A 16 -14.07 -6.35 -5.09
N ALA A 17 -15.32 -6.43 -4.60
CA ALA A 17 -16.42 -5.63 -5.12
C ALA A 17 -16.15 -4.11 -4.97
N ILE A 18 -15.53 -3.70 -3.87
CA ILE A 18 -15.10 -2.30 -3.68
C ILE A 18 -14.02 -1.93 -4.72
N LEU A 19 -13.01 -2.77 -4.92
CA LEU A 19 -11.99 -2.54 -5.94
C LEU A 19 -12.62 -2.34 -7.31
N ASP A 20 -13.54 -3.24 -7.71
CA ASP A 20 -14.19 -3.18 -9.01
C ASP A 20 -14.97 -1.88 -9.18
N LYS A 21 -15.65 -1.42 -8.12
CA LYS A 21 -16.38 -0.15 -8.14
C LYS A 21 -15.48 1.06 -8.20
N VAL A 22 -14.33 1.03 -7.54
CA VAL A 22 -13.31 2.09 -7.63
C VAL A 22 -12.77 2.16 -9.05
N VAL A 23 -12.41 1.03 -9.65
CA VAL A 23 -11.91 0.95 -11.03
C VAL A 23 -12.95 1.46 -12.01
N GLU A 24 -14.20 1.00 -11.93
CA GLU A 24 -15.30 1.48 -12.77
C GLU A 24 -15.42 3.02 -12.73
N ASN A 25 -15.29 3.60 -11.54
CA ASN A 25 -15.37 5.05 -11.38
C ASN A 25 -14.18 5.76 -12.00
N LEU A 26 -12.94 5.24 -11.82
CA LEU A 26 -11.73 5.81 -12.42
C LEU A 26 -11.78 5.78 -13.94
N GLU A 27 -12.33 4.69 -14.52
CA GLU A 27 -12.53 4.56 -15.97
C GLU A 27 -13.57 5.55 -16.50
N LYS A 28 -14.71 5.70 -15.80
CA LYS A 28 -15.75 6.67 -16.17
C LYS A 28 -15.23 8.11 -16.16
N THR A 29 -14.37 8.43 -15.19
CA THR A 29 -13.77 9.77 -15.08
C THR A 29 -12.51 9.94 -15.94
N LYS A 30 -12.11 8.89 -16.69
CA LYS A 30 -10.91 8.86 -17.54
C LYS A 30 -9.63 9.21 -16.80
N GLU A 31 -9.56 8.86 -15.52
CA GLU A 31 -8.39 9.08 -14.71
C GLU A 31 -7.32 8.02 -14.97
N LYS A 32 -6.06 8.44 -15.02
CA LYS A 32 -4.95 7.49 -15.14
C LYS A 32 -4.71 6.82 -13.79
N TYR A 33 -4.72 5.50 -13.78
CA TYR A 33 -4.49 4.72 -12.56
C TYR A 33 -3.61 3.50 -12.80
N THR A 34 -3.06 3.00 -11.72
CA THR A 34 -2.32 1.72 -11.65
C THR A 34 -2.83 0.93 -10.46
N ILE A 35 -2.94 -0.39 -10.61
CA ILE A 35 -3.31 -1.29 -9.51
C ILE A 35 -2.08 -2.09 -9.08
N ILE A 36 -1.82 -2.11 -7.78
CA ILE A 36 -0.91 -3.03 -7.10
C ILE A 36 -1.81 -4.03 -6.33
N ASP A 37 -1.93 -5.25 -6.85
CA ASP A 37 -2.64 -6.33 -6.18
C ASP A 37 -1.61 -7.23 -5.49
N LEU A 38 -1.39 -6.99 -4.21
CA LEU A 38 -0.33 -7.65 -3.45
C LEU A 38 -0.44 -9.18 -3.44
N ASN A 39 -1.67 -9.70 -3.40
CA ASN A 39 -1.90 -11.14 -3.38
C ASN A 39 -1.70 -11.77 -4.76
N LYS A 40 -2.21 -11.16 -5.83
CA LYS A 40 -2.03 -11.64 -7.21
C LYS A 40 -0.59 -11.52 -7.69
N ASP A 41 0.11 -10.48 -7.29
CA ASP A 41 1.53 -10.29 -7.61
C ASP A 41 2.42 -11.30 -6.86
N GLY A 42 1.90 -12.04 -5.87
CA GLY A 42 2.67 -12.98 -5.06
C GLY A 42 3.70 -12.28 -4.17
N PHE A 43 3.38 -11.08 -3.70
CA PHE A 43 4.28 -10.30 -2.87
C PHE A 43 4.61 -11.02 -1.56
N ASN A 44 5.90 -11.18 -1.26
CA ASN A 44 6.37 -11.73 0.02
C ASN A 44 6.46 -10.61 1.06
N PRO A 45 5.56 -10.59 2.07
CA PRO A 45 5.55 -9.55 3.10
C PRO A 45 6.65 -9.70 4.15
N VAL A 46 7.30 -10.87 4.21
CA VAL A 46 8.25 -11.18 5.27
C VAL A 46 9.60 -10.55 4.96
N MET A 47 10.15 -9.80 5.93
CA MET A 47 11.53 -9.30 5.85
C MET A 47 12.51 -10.46 5.87
N THR A 48 13.37 -10.53 4.87
CA THR A 48 14.43 -11.52 4.77
C THR A 48 15.74 -10.98 5.34
N GLU A 49 16.71 -11.87 5.58
CA GLU A 49 18.07 -11.47 5.96
C GLU A 49 18.65 -10.48 4.94
N LYS A 50 18.43 -10.74 3.65
CA LYS A 50 18.90 -9.86 2.56
C LYS A 50 18.23 -8.49 2.57
N ASP A 51 16.94 -8.42 2.88
CA ASP A 51 16.24 -7.14 3.05
C ASP A 51 16.88 -6.33 4.19
N LEU A 52 17.21 -6.98 5.30
CA LEU A 52 17.83 -6.32 6.46
C LEU A 52 19.28 -5.85 6.19
N GLU A 53 20.07 -6.63 5.45
CA GLU A 53 21.42 -6.22 5.03
C GLU A 53 21.39 -4.90 4.23
N LEU A 54 20.37 -4.73 3.39
CA LEU A 54 20.24 -3.57 2.51
C LEU A 54 19.45 -2.42 3.14
N TYR A 55 18.73 -2.68 4.22
CA TYR A 55 17.80 -1.75 4.86
C TYR A 55 18.45 -0.42 5.25
N SER A 56 19.60 -0.48 5.89
CA SER A 56 20.35 0.72 6.31
C SER A 56 20.81 1.60 5.14
N GLN A 57 20.93 1.01 3.95
CA GLN A 57 21.29 1.69 2.71
C GLN A 57 20.05 2.23 1.94
N GLY A 58 18.85 1.96 2.43
CA GLY A 58 17.60 2.32 1.74
C GLY A 58 17.39 1.56 0.43
N LYS A 59 17.96 0.35 0.31
CA LYS A 59 17.95 -0.46 -0.91
C LYS A 59 17.17 -1.75 -0.72
N SER A 60 16.68 -2.30 -1.82
CA SER A 60 16.08 -3.62 -1.90
C SER A 60 16.63 -4.39 -3.08
N ALA A 61 16.72 -5.72 -2.95
CA ALA A 61 17.02 -6.65 -4.03
C ALA A 61 15.75 -7.36 -4.56
N ASP A 62 14.59 -7.14 -3.94
CA ASP A 62 13.32 -7.73 -4.34
C ASP A 62 12.76 -7.00 -5.58
N PRO A 63 12.58 -7.70 -6.73
CA PRO A 63 12.09 -7.07 -7.96
C PRO A 63 10.71 -6.45 -7.83
N LEU A 64 9.82 -7.02 -7.00
CA LEU A 64 8.49 -6.44 -6.75
C LEU A 64 8.59 -5.16 -5.94
N VAL A 65 9.47 -5.09 -4.94
CA VAL A 65 9.72 -3.85 -4.20
C VAL A 65 10.18 -2.75 -5.16
N LEU A 66 11.15 -3.03 -6.01
CA LEU A 66 11.66 -2.07 -7.00
C LEU A 66 10.56 -1.62 -7.97
N LYS A 67 9.74 -2.56 -8.48
CA LYS A 67 8.58 -2.25 -9.33
C LYS A 67 7.58 -1.32 -8.63
N TYR A 68 7.25 -1.61 -7.37
CA TYR A 68 6.30 -0.79 -6.61
C TYR A 68 6.86 0.60 -6.29
N GLN A 69 8.15 0.69 -5.99
CA GLN A 69 8.81 1.98 -5.80
C GLN A 69 8.73 2.84 -7.07
N GLU A 70 8.92 2.24 -8.26
CA GLU A 70 8.82 2.96 -9.53
C GLU A 70 7.39 3.47 -9.81
N ILE A 71 6.38 2.67 -9.45
CA ILE A 71 4.97 3.10 -9.53
C ILE A 71 4.72 4.29 -8.58
N LEU A 72 5.19 4.20 -7.33
CA LEU A 72 4.95 5.22 -6.31
C LEU A 72 5.62 6.57 -6.61
N LYS A 73 6.75 6.58 -7.31
CA LYS A 73 7.39 7.83 -7.78
C LYS A 73 6.50 8.64 -8.70
N ASN A 74 5.54 8.00 -9.37
CA ASN A 74 4.63 8.61 -10.32
C ASN A 74 3.19 8.73 -9.78
N THR A 75 3.01 8.54 -8.48
CA THR A 75 1.70 8.52 -7.82
C THR A 75 1.38 9.87 -7.19
N ASP A 76 0.25 10.47 -7.60
CA ASP A 76 -0.29 11.70 -6.98
C ASP A 76 -1.27 11.40 -5.84
N GLU A 77 -2.09 10.37 -6.00
CA GLU A 77 -3.09 9.93 -5.02
C GLU A 77 -2.97 8.43 -4.79
N LEU A 78 -2.94 8.05 -3.51
CA LEU A 78 -2.90 6.66 -3.08
C LEU A 78 -4.26 6.22 -2.56
N ILE A 79 -4.76 5.08 -3.05
CA ILE A 79 -6.00 4.47 -2.59
C ILE A 79 -5.66 3.09 -2.04
N LEU A 80 -5.91 2.86 -0.75
CA LEU A 80 -5.67 1.59 -0.08
C LEU A 80 -7.02 0.89 0.14
N ILE A 81 -7.16 -0.36 -0.32
CA ILE A 81 -8.37 -1.16 -0.14
C ILE A 81 -7.99 -2.46 0.57
N PHE A 82 -8.47 -2.65 1.81
CA PHE A 82 -8.11 -3.80 2.62
C PHE A 82 -9.11 -4.08 3.74
N PRO A 83 -9.22 -5.31 4.24
CA PRO A 83 -10.00 -5.63 5.43
C PRO A 83 -9.21 -5.27 6.70
N ILE A 84 -9.92 -4.94 7.76
CA ILE A 84 -9.32 -4.83 9.10
C ILE A 84 -9.35 -6.23 9.72
N TRP A 85 -8.18 -6.81 9.94
CA TRP A 85 -7.97 -8.07 10.62
C TRP A 85 -7.19 -7.85 11.91
N TRP A 86 -7.74 -8.35 13.02
CA TRP A 86 -7.13 -8.15 14.34
C TRP A 86 -6.75 -6.70 14.62
N MET A 87 -7.72 -5.80 14.38
CA MET A 87 -7.61 -4.36 14.62
C MET A 87 -6.49 -3.67 13.82
N SER A 88 -6.01 -4.28 12.75
CA SER A 88 -4.93 -3.75 11.92
C SER A 88 -5.12 -4.11 10.44
N MET A 89 -4.20 -3.66 9.62
CA MET A 89 -4.12 -4.06 8.22
C MET A 89 -3.64 -5.51 8.09
N PRO A 90 -3.97 -6.22 7.00
CA PRO A 90 -3.45 -7.56 6.73
C PRO A 90 -1.92 -7.60 6.70
N ALA A 91 -1.33 -8.73 7.10
CA ALA A 91 0.13 -8.92 7.14
C ALA A 91 0.83 -8.56 5.82
N ILE A 92 0.20 -8.89 4.68
CA ILE A 92 0.77 -8.60 3.35
C ILE A 92 0.86 -7.08 3.11
N LEU A 93 -0.11 -6.30 3.56
CA LEU A 93 -0.08 -4.83 3.45
C LEU A 93 0.93 -4.23 4.42
N LYS A 94 1.02 -4.77 5.64
CA LYS A 94 2.06 -4.34 6.60
C LYS A 94 3.45 -4.58 6.03
N GLY A 95 3.70 -5.76 5.47
CA GLY A 95 4.97 -6.09 4.81
C GLY A 95 5.27 -5.20 3.61
N PHE A 96 4.24 -4.76 2.86
CA PHE A 96 4.42 -3.76 1.82
C PHE A 96 5.02 -2.47 2.40
N PHE A 97 4.49 -1.94 3.48
CA PHE A 97 5.06 -0.75 4.13
C PHE A 97 6.47 -1.00 4.64
N ASP A 98 6.72 -2.14 5.27
CA ASP A 98 8.03 -2.48 5.83
C ASP A 98 9.12 -2.59 4.76
N LYS A 99 8.80 -3.16 3.58
CA LYS A 99 9.79 -3.45 2.53
C LYS A 99 9.89 -2.37 1.46
N VAL A 100 8.80 -1.63 1.18
CA VAL A 100 8.73 -0.67 0.07
C VAL A 100 9.03 0.75 0.54
N MET A 101 8.53 1.15 1.74
CA MET A 101 8.65 2.52 2.23
C MET A 101 9.98 2.78 2.94
N LEU A 102 11.08 2.56 2.22
CA LEU A 102 12.43 2.67 2.76
C LEU A 102 12.87 4.13 2.92
N ARG A 103 13.80 4.34 3.86
CA ARG A 103 14.51 5.61 4.00
C ARG A 103 15.31 5.94 2.73
N GLY A 104 15.28 7.20 2.31
CA GLY A 104 15.92 7.64 1.07
C GLY A 104 15.05 7.43 -0.17
N PHE A 105 13.95 6.66 -0.04
CA PHE A 105 12.93 6.51 -1.07
C PHE A 105 11.62 7.21 -0.67
N ALA A 106 10.99 6.76 0.41
CA ALA A 106 9.70 7.31 0.84
C ALA A 106 9.87 8.50 1.79
N TYR A 107 10.93 8.51 2.56
CA TYR A 107 11.20 9.54 3.54
C TYR A 107 12.70 9.70 3.82
N GLU A 108 13.06 10.82 4.42
CA GLU A 108 14.37 11.09 5.00
C GLU A 108 14.24 11.66 6.42
N SER A 109 15.27 11.49 7.23
CA SER A 109 15.36 12.10 8.55
C SER A 109 15.96 13.50 8.42
N GLY A 110 15.27 14.52 8.89
CA GLY A 110 15.72 15.90 8.91
C GLY A 110 15.93 16.42 10.34
N LYS A 111 16.45 17.64 10.46
CA LYS A 111 16.69 18.29 11.75
C LYS A 111 15.45 18.43 12.63
N TYR A 112 14.27 18.51 12.02
CA TYR A 112 12.99 18.75 12.70
C TYR A 112 12.00 17.57 12.58
N GLY A 113 12.47 16.36 12.24
CA GLY A 113 11.64 15.17 12.11
C GLY A 113 11.79 14.47 10.76
N ILE A 114 10.74 13.79 10.34
CA ILE A 114 10.70 13.01 9.09
C ILE A 114 10.11 13.88 7.98
N LYS A 115 10.79 13.92 6.84
CA LYS A 115 10.32 14.55 5.60
C LYS A 115 9.96 13.49 4.58
N GLY A 116 8.74 13.56 4.03
CA GLY A 116 8.32 12.71 2.91
C GLY A 116 9.02 13.09 1.61
N LEU A 117 9.36 12.10 0.81
CA LEU A 117 10.05 12.26 -0.48
C LEU A 117 9.16 11.95 -1.68
N LEU A 118 8.06 11.22 -1.47
CA LEU A 118 7.14 10.85 -2.55
C LEU A 118 6.22 12.00 -2.95
N PRO A 119 5.81 12.09 -4.23
CA PRO A 119 4.94 13.17 -4.72
C PRO A 119 3.47 12.99 -4.34
N ILE A 120 3.14 12.07 -3.45
CA ILE A 120 1.78 11.74 -3.04
C ILE A 120 1.16 12.91 -2.29
N LYS A 121 0.09 13.47 -2.85
CA LYS A 121 -0.64 14.63 -2.31
C LYS A 121 -1.76 14.23 -1.36
N SER A 122 -2.33 13.04 -1.56
CA SER A 122 -3.42 12.51 -0.74
C SER A 122 -3.39 10.98 -0.68
N ALA A 123 -3.89 10.44 0.43
CA ALA A 123 -4.11 9.02 0.59
C ALA A 123 -5.54 8.78 1.11
N LYS A 124 -6.23 7.81 0.51
CA LYS A 124 -7.56 7.35 0.93
C LYS A 124 -7.49 5.89 1.35
N MET A 125 -8.12 5.56 2.45
CA MET A 125 -8.27 4.18 2.90
C MET A 125 -9.74 3.80 2.84
N ILE A 126 -10.04 2.68 2.16
CA ILE A 126 -11.36 2.06 2.11
C ILE A 126 -11.22 0.70 2.78
N THR A 127 -11.82 0.56 3.94
CA THR A 127 -11.64 -0.62 4.77
C THR A 127 -12.98 -1.30 5.06
N THR A 128 -12.93 -2.61 5.25
CA THR A 128 -14.05 -3.41 5.74
C THR A 128 -13.72 -3.98 7.11
N ALA A 129 -14.69 -4.12 7.98
CA ALA A 129 -14.53 -4.71 9.29
C ALA A 129 -15.84 -5.42 9.70
N GLU A 130 -15.72 -6.54 10.40
CA GLU A 130 -16.87 -7.23 11.00
C GLU A 130 -17.23 -6.68 12.38
N ALA A 131 -16.45 -5.74 12.91
CA ALA A 131 -16.67 -5.15 14.21
C ALA A 131 -17.70 -4.00 14.16
N PRO A 132 -18.52 -3.80 15.22
CA PRO A 132 -19.38 -2.64 15.34
C PRO A 132 -18.59 -1.34 15.25
N LYS A 133 -19.17 -0.32 14.60
CA LYS A 133 -18.49 0.97 14.33
C LYS A 133 -17.90 1.64 15.58
N PHE A 134 -18.53 1.47 16.75
CA PHE A 134 -18.03 2.07 18.00
C PHE A 134 -16.69 1.47 18.45
N LEU A 135 -16.40 0.20 18.14
CA LEU A 135 -15.11 -0.42 18.46
C LEU A 135 -13.98 0.09 17.56
N LEU A 136 -14.31 0.51 16.35
CA LEU A 136 -13.32 1.07 15.41
C LEU A 136 -12.88 2.48 15.81
N ASN A 137 -13.69 3.19 16.60
CA ASN A 137 -13.37 4.54 17.10
C ASN A 137 -12.42 4.52 18.32
N ILE A 138 -12.11 3.35 18.85
CA ILE A 138 -11.18 3.17 20.00
C ILE A 138 -9.75 2.86 19.52
N MET A 139 -9.61 2.62 18.23
CA MET A 139 -8.34 2.34 17.57
C MET A 139 -7.69 3.62 17.04
#